data_5ca15b70a638a1009157e6c71f74cfae
#
_entry.id   5ca15b70a638a1009157e6c71f74cfae
#
_cell.length_a   1.000
_cell.length_b   1.000
_cell.length_c   1.000
_cell.angle_alpha   90.00
_cell.angle_beta   90.00
_cell.angle_gamma   90.00
#
_symmetry.space_group_name_H-M   'P 1'
#
loop_
_entity.id
_entity.type
_entity.pdbx_description
1 polymer ?
#
loop_
_entity_poly.entity_id
_entity_poly.type
_entity_poly.pdbx_seq_one_letter_code
_entity_poly.pdbx_strand_id
1 'polypeptide(L)'
;MSKIEELKQLMSIEGCNTAPDIKRHFDHIAKLLFECFVIEYEGSLYLFNDIEFYYYNKNHRDIITHPRISKAMRWYINDFGGIDLNFESSIKAKIISNDKKKSSKHYFLDDNASFGGILLRKLTKKDDSEILDGPWACAELFRTFNAVSGDGDFPRLVEHNNGSVAYVCEKRKNLRTQHQNIEKKVCSIIGKFESYPKFELLCNDFAIFEEKRYRYVRCENLMHDSDTNEVYFSTWLKDKRDGHPEFYHRLIDLLNDIGITTKELHYTEDYWARDYMPIQLGKEEFVKYRYYPDYLVNSNKPGDADTITDCTKVLRGIRLLPHRII
;
A
#
# COMPACT_ATOMS: atom_id res chain seq x y z
N MET A 1 7.79 -25.81 -1.99
CA MET A 1 7.35 -25.16 -0.73
C MET A 1 6.01 -24.53 -1.00
N SER A 2 5.01 -24.76 -0.17
CA SER A 2 3.71 -24.07 -0.30
C SER A 2 3.87 -22.58 0.01
N LYS A 3 2.94 -21.76 -0.48
CA LYS A 3 2.96 -20.31 -0.19
C LYS A 3 2.75 -20.02 1.29
N ILE A 4 2.00 -20.85 1.98
CA ILE A 4 1.81 -20.72 3.43
C ILE A 4 3.11 -21.01 4.21
N GLU A 5 3.93 -21.95 3.76
CA GLU A 5 5.22 -22.23 4.39
C GLU A 5 6.24 -21.11 4.12
N GLU A 6 6.24 -20.57 2.90
CA GLU A 6 7.03 -19.41 2.55
C GLU A 6 6.64 -18.20 3.45
N LEU A 7 5.34 -17.92 3.59
CA LEU A 7 4.85 -16.84 4.44
C LEU A 7 5.23 -17.07 5.92
N LYS A 8 5.09 -18.28 6.44
CA LYS A 8 5.49 -18.60 7.82
C LYS A 8 6.96 -18.30 8.08
N GLN A 9 7.85 -18.66 7.16
CA GLN A 9 9.28 -18.36 7.30
C GLN A 9 9.52 -16.84 7.30
N LEU A 10 8.87 -16.12 6.40
CA LEU A 10 8.96 -14.67 6.36
C LEU A 10 8.41 -13.99 7.63
N MET A 11 7.36 -14.52 8.22
CA MET A 11 6.76 -13.97 9.45
C MET A 11 7.58 -14.20 10.72
N SER A 12 8.62 -15.04 10.68
CA SER A 12 9.58 -15.16 11.79
C SER A 12 10.56 -13.98 11.84
N ILE A 13 10.82 -13.32 10.71
CA ILE A 13 11.81 -12.22 10.56
C ILE A 13 13.22 -12.60 11.06
N GLU A 14 13.55 -13.88 11.07
CA GLU A 14 14.88 -14.35 11.45
C GLU A 14 15.93 -13.86 10.44
N GLY A 15 17.09 -13.43 10.95
CA GLY A 15 18.22 -12.99 10.14
C GLY A 15 18.10 -11.58 9.56
N CYS A 16 16.98 -10.87 9.73
CA CYS A 16 16.82 -9.49 9.28
C CYS A 16 17.44 -8.51 10.29
N ASN A 17 18.66 -8.10 10.03
CA ASN A 17 19.45 -7.31 10.97
C ASN A 17 19.52 -5.81 10.63
N THR A 18 19.10 -5.40 9.45
CA THR A 18 19.15 -4.00 9.02
C THR A 18 17.79 -3.50 8.57
N ALA A 19 17.56 -2.19 8.62
CA ALA A 19 16.31 -1.60 8.14
C ALA A 19 16.04 -1.88 6.64
N PRO A 20 17.02 -1.89 5.73
CA PRO A 20 16.82 -2.33 4.35
C PRO A 20 16.42 -3.80 4.23
N ASP A 21 16.98 -4.70 5.04
CA ASP A 21 16.61 -6.13 5.03
C ASP A 21 15.14 -6.30 5.44
N ILE A 22 14.75 -5.63 6.51
CA ILE A 22 13.36 -5.65 7.01
C ILE A 22 12.41 -5.08 5.95
N LYS A 23 12.78 -3.99 5.27
CA LYS A 23 11.96 -3.42 4.19
C LYS A 23 11.78 -4.42 3.03
N ARG A 24 12.84 -5.08 2.57
CA ARG A 24 12.74 -6.13 1.53
C ARG A 24 11.84 -7.28 1.99
N HIS A 25 11.90 -7.62 3.26
CA HIS A 25 11.05 -8.64 3.86
C HIS A 25 9.58 -8.24 3.83
N PHE A 26 9.28 -6.99 4.19
CA PHE A 26 7.92 -6.44 4.09
C PHE A 26 7.42 -6.42 2.65
N ASP A 27 8.26 -6.02 1.69
CA ASP A 27 7.91 -6.03 0.26
C ASP A 27 7.51 -7.44 -0.20
N HIS A 28 8.27 -8.45 0.21
CA HIS A 28 7.99 -9.84 -0.14
C HIS A 28 6.71 -10.35 0.50
N ILE A 29 6.49 -10.08 1.79
CA ILE A 29 5.26 -10.47 2.49
C ILE A 29 4.04 -9.77 1.86
N ALA A 30 4.13 -8.46 1.59
CA ALA A 30 3.04 -7.72 0.99
C ALA A 30 2.65 -8.29 -0.38
N LYS A 31 3.65 -8.59 -1.22
CA LYS A 31 3.44 -9.26 -2.49
C LYS A 31 2.72 -10.60 -2.32
N LEU A 32 3.18 -11.45 -1.41
CA LEU A 32 2.54 -12.74 -1.14
C LEU A 32 1.08 -12.57 -0.68
N LEU A 33 0.82 -11.66 0.27
CA LEU A 33 -0.54 -11.43 0.77
C LEU A 33 -1.49 -10.95 -0.33
N PHE A 34 -1.03 -10.05 -1.21
CA PHE A 34 -1.86 -9.55 -2.30
C PHE A 34 -2.08 -10.57 -3.42
N GLU A 35 -1.04 -11.32 -3.80
CA GLU A 35 -1.09 -12.20 -4.96
C GLU A 35 -1.53 -13.63 -4.64
N CYS A 36 -1.24 -14.12 -3.42
CA CYS A 36 -1.35 -15.54 -3.10
C CYS A 36 -2.27 -15.88 -1.93
N PHE A 37 -2.88 -14.88 -1.26
CA PHE A 37 -3.72 -15.12 -0.09
C PHE A 37 -5.00 -14.32 -0.09
N VAL A 38 -6.00 -14.88 0.58
CA VAL A 38 -7.25 -14.22 0.95
C VAL A 38 -7.60 -14.58 2.39
N ILE A 39 -8.50 -13.81 3.00
CA ILE A 39 -9.16 -14.21 4.25
C ILE A 39 -10.47 -14.89 3.88
N GLU A 40 -10.64 -16.13 4.32
CA GLU A 40 -11.89 -16.87 4.21
C GLU A 40 -12.67 -16.75 5.52
N TYR A 41 -13.92 -16.32 5.41
CA TYR A 41 -14.84 -16.22 6.54
C TYR A 41 -16.27 -16.46 6.07
N GLU A 42 -16.99 -17.39 6.73
CA GLU A 42 -18.38 -17.76 6.41
C GLU A 42 -18.64 -18.01 4.91
N GLY A 43 -17.72 -18.72 4.26
CA GLY A 43 -17.80 -19.03 2.83
C GLY A 43 -17.52 -17.87 1.89
N SER A 44 -17.22 -16.69 2.41
CA SER A 44 -16.80 -15.52 1.65
C SER A 44 -15.29 -15.36 1.63
N LEU A 45 -14.75 -14.82 0.54
CA LEU A 45 -13.32 -14.54 0.37
C LEU A 45 -13.08 -13.04 0.39
N TYR A 46 -12.10 -12.58 1.17
CA TYR A 46 -11.75 -11.18 1.30
C TYR A 46 -10.32 -10.95 0.82
N LEU A 47 -10.16 -10.06 -0.13
CA LEU A 47 -8.88 -9.63 -0.69
C LEU A 47 -8.24 -8.57 0.20
N PHE A 48 -6.90 -8.61 0.32
CA PHE A 48 -6.14 -7.55 0.95
C PHE A 48 -6.03 -6.34 0.00
N ASN A 49 -6.41 -5.15 0.47
CA ASN A 49 -6.30 -3.92 -0.32
C ASN A 49 -5.41 -2.86 0.31
N ASP A 50 -5.33 -2.81 1.64
CA ASP A 50 -4.50 -1.86 2.37
C ASP A 50 -3.99 -2.53 3.64
N ILE A 51 -2.67 -2.58 3.81
CA ILE A 51 -2.00 -3.18 4.97
C ILE A 51 -0.85 -2.31 5.43
N GLU A 52 -0.61 -2.29 6.74
CA GLU A 52 0.51 -1.55 7.33
C GLU A 52 1.40 -2.45 8.17
N PHE A 53 2.69 -2.32 7.99
CA PHE A 53 3.70 -3.07 8.72
C PHE A 53 4.21 -2.30 9.92
N TYR A 54 4.31 -3.00 11.04
CA TYR A 54 4.82 -2.54 12.31
C TYR A 54 5.77 -3.58 12.86
N TYR A 55 7.04 -3.23 13.09
CA TYR A 55 8.00 -4.17 13.64
C TYR A 55 9.10 -3.46 14.41
N TYR A 56 9.39 -3.93 15.61
CA TYR A 56 10.46 -3.47 16.46
C TYR A 56 11.49 -4.57 16.71
N ASN A 57 12.76 -4.23 16.55
CA ASN A 57 13.90 -4.92 17.16
C ASN A 57 15.01 -3.90 17.44
N LYS A 58 16.12 -4.32 18.07
CA LYS A 58 17.22 -3.39 18.44
C LYS A 58 17.85 -2.63 17.27
N ASN A 59 17.84 -3.20 16.06
CA ASN A 59 18.41 -2.63 14.85
C ASN A 59 17.35 -1.91 13.98
N HIS A 60 16.09 -2.10 14.29
CA HIS A 60 14.94 -1.49 13.62
C HIS A 60 13.97 -0.97 14.68
N ARG A 61 14.32 0.17 15.25
CA ARG A 61 13.70 0.69 16.46
C ARG A 61 12.41 1.44 16.18
N ASP A 62 11.47 0.77 15.53
CA ASP A 62 10.13 1.30 15.25
C ASP A 62 9.30 1.34 16.54
N ILE A 63 9.53 2.37 17.33
CA ILE A 63 8.84 2.58 18.62
C ILE A 63 7.33 2.84 18.47
N ILE A 64 6.85 3.08 17.24
CA ILE A 64 5.43 3.23 16.94
C ILE A 64 4.72 1.87 17.09
N THR A 65 5.47 0.79 16.93
CA THR A 65 4.95 -0.59 17.03
C THR A 65 4.44 -0.88 18.44
N HIS A 66 3.22 -1.40 18.52
CA HIS A 66 2.61 -1.81 19.78
C HIS A 66 3.29 -3.07 20.33
N PRO A 67 3.78 -3.07 21.58
CA PRO A 67 4.41 -4.23 22.18
C PRO A 67 3.38 -5.33 22.43
N ARG A 68 3.75 -6.56 22.05
CA ARG A 68 2.90 -7.74 22.18
C ARG A 68 3.71 -9.02 22.31
N ILE A 69 3.15 -10.02 22.98
CA ILE A 69 3.67 -11.38 22.98
C ILE A 69 2.74 -12.21 22.11
N SER A 70 3.23 -12.68 20.98
CA SER A 70 2.47 -13.52 20.06
C SER A 70 3.39 -14.40 19.24
N LYS A 71 2.82 -15.46 18.68
CA LYS A 71 3.48 -16.30 17.70
C LYS A 71 3.22 -15.77 16.30
N ALA A 72 4.11 -16.05 15.37
CA ALA A 72 3.92 -15.79 13.96
C ALA A 72 2.60 -16.37 13.45
N MET A 73 2.00 -15.71 12.47
CA MET A 73 0.74 -16.13 11.83
C MET A 73 -0.49 -16.19 12.76
N ARG A 74 -0.45 -15.50 13.90
CA ARG A 74 -1.61 -15.37 14.78
C ARG A 74 -2.31 -14.04 14.54
N TRP A 75 -3.63 -14.08 14.52
CA TRP A 75 -4.44 -12.86 14.57
C TRP A 75 -4.35 -12.22 15.96
N TYR A 76 -4.23 -10.93 15.99
CA TYR A 76 -4.11 -10.15 17.22
C TYR A 76 -5.03 -8.93 17.16
N ILE A 77 -6.01 -8.88 18.03
CA ILE A 77 -6.85 -7.69 18.21
C ILE A 77 -6.03 -6.69 19.04
N ASN A 78 -5.69 -5.56 18.43
CA ASN A 78 -4.90 -4.54 19.13
C ASN A 78 -5.78 -3.63 20.00
N ASP A 79 -5.15 -2.92 20.92
CA ASP A 79 -5.84 -2.07 21.91
C ASP A 79 -6.66 -0.93 21.27
N PHE A 80 -6.42 -0.63 20.00
CA PHE A 80 -7.13 0.40 19.23
C PHE A 80 -8.25 -0.17 18.36
N GLY A 81 -8.58 -1.43 18.52
CA GLY A 81 -9.70 -2.09 17.85
C GLY A 81 -9.43 -2.56 16.44
N GLY A 82 -8.20 -2.47 15.95
CA GLY A 82 -7.79 -3.07 14.68
C GLY A 82 -7.36 -4.53 14.85
N ILE A 83 -7.16 -5.22 13.75
CA ILE A 83 -6.66 -6.60 13.70
C ILE A 83 -5.32 -6.66 12.96
N ASP A 84 -4.37 -7.37 13.56
CA ASP A 84 -3.04 -7.58 12.99
C ASP A 84 -2.77 -9.06 12.74
N LEU A 85 -2.10 -9.38 11.64
CA LEU A 85 -1.41 -10.66 11.45
C LEU A 85 -0.01 -10.53 12.07
N ASN A 86 0.27 -11.28 13.12
CA ASN A 86 1.49 -11.09 13.91
C ASN A 86 2.74 -11.73 13.34
N PHE A 87 3.85 -11.04 13.55
CA PHE A 87 5.20 -11.62 13.52
C PHE A 87 5.49 -12.45 14.77
N GLU A 88 6.52 -13.29 14.70
CA GLU A 88 7.05 -13.95 15.91
C GLU A 88 7.58 -12.90 16.89
N SER A 89 7.20 -13.01 18.15
CA SER A 89 7.62 -12.08 19.18
C SER A 89 8.65 -12.70 20.11
N SER A 90 9.68 -11.93 20.44
CA SER A 90 10.65 -12.21 21.49
C SER A 90 10.72 -11.02 22.43
N ILE A 91 9.78 -10.93 23.37
CA ILE A 91 9.73 -9.84 24.36
C ILE A 91 9.21 -10.36 25.69
N LYS A 92 9.81 -9.89 26.77
CA LYS A 92 9.38 -10.20 28.14
C LYS A 92 8.39 -9.15 28.63
N ALA A 93 7.44 -9.58 29.44
CA ALA A 93 6.50 -8.69 30.09
C ALA A 93 6.24 -9.14 31.55
N LYS A 94 5.85 -8.18 32.38
CA LYS A 94 5.26 -8.44 33.69
C LYS A 94 3.89 -7.79 33.81
N ILE A 95 3.04 -8.38 34.63
CA ILE A 95 1.75 -7.80 34.97
C ILE A 95 1.95 -6.99 36.24
N ILE A 96 1.59 -5.71 36.19
CA ILE A 96 1.55 -4.82 37.33
C ILE A 96 0.11 -4.72 37.79
N SER A 97 -0.18 -5.16 38.99
CA SER A 97 -1.46 -4.97 39.65
C SER A 97 -1.46 -3.63 40.37
N ASN A 98 -2.27 -2.72 39.97
CA ASN A 98 -2.54 -1.48 40.72
C ASN A 98 -3.75 -1.72 41.63
N ASP A 99 -3.71 -1.18 42.86
CA ASP A 99 -4.75 -1.32 43.93
C ASP A 99 -6.17 -0.88 43.48
N LYS A 100 -6.31 -0.30 42.26
CA LYS A 100 -7.58 0.18 41.71
C LYS A 100 -8.21 -0.75 40.65
N LYS A 101 -8.12 -2.05 40.81
CA LYS A 101 -8.79 -3.06 39.99
C LYS A 101 -8.38 -3.12 38.50
N LYS A 102 -7.29 -2.47 38.09
CA LYS A 102 -6.77 -2.59 36.74
C LYS A 102 -5.34 -3.16 36.79
N SER A 103 -5.14 -4.30 36.15
CA SER A 103 -3.80 -4.78 35.87
C SER A 103 -3.31 -4.17 34.56
N SER A 104 -2.08 -3.70 34.52
CA SER A 104 -1.41 -3.26 33.29
C SER A 104 -0.27 -4.22 32.97
N LYS A 105 -0.03 -4.45 31.70
CA LYS A 105 1.06 -5.28 31.22
C LYS A 105 2.18 -4.37 30.76
N HIS A 106 3.34 -4.51 31.40
CA HIS A 106 4.54 -3.75 31.06
C HIS A 106 5.57 -4.67 30.39
N TYR A 107 6.26 -4.15 29.41
CA TYR A 107 7.18 -4.86 28.55
C TYR A 107 8.62 -4.42 28.79
N PHE A 108 9.58 -5.30 28.52
CA PHE A 108 11.01 -5.01 28.65
C PHE A 108 11.65 -4.92 27.28
N LEU A 109 12.23 -3.76 26.95
CA LEU A 109 13.03 -3.55 25.74
C LEU A 109 14.48 -3.93 26.00
N ASP A 110 14.78 -5.21 26.01
CA ASP A 110 16.16 -5.70 26.03
C ASP A 110 16.68 -5.90 24.59
N ASP A 111 17.95 -6.30 24.47
CA ASP A 111 18.62 -6.50 23.18
C ASP A 111 17.98 -7.60 22.31
N ASN A 112 17.20 -8.48 22.91
CA ASN A 112 16.50 -9.57 22.23
C ASN A 112 15.04 -9.24 21.97
N ALA A 113 14.55 -8.07 22.39
CA ALA A 113 13.17 -7.70 22.22
C ALA A 113 12.86 -7.54 20.72
N SER A 114 11.86 -8.28 20.27
CA SER A 114 11.28 -8.14 18.95
C SER A 114 9.77 -8.40 18.99
N PHE A 115 9.00 -7.61 18.25
CA PHE A 115 7.55 -7.77 18.19
C PHE A 115 6.98 -6.95 17.03
N GLY A 116 5.80 -7.32 16.59
CA GLY A 116 5.12 -6.56 15.54
C GLY A 116 4.02 -7.35 14.85
N GLY A 117 3.50 -6.77 13.80
CA GLY A 117 2.44 -7.36 12.99
C GLY A 117 2.09 -6.51 11.78
N ILE A 118 1.15 -7.00 11.02
CA ILE A 118 0.62 -6.39 9.81
C ILE A 118 -0.82 -6.00 10.10
N LEU A 119 -1.07 -4.70 10.23
CA LEU A 119 -2.41 -4.15 10.46
C LEU A 119 -3.22 -4.21 9.16
N LEU A 120 -4.41 -4.78 9.23
CA LEU A 120 -5.38 -4.74 8.14
C LEU A 120 -6.10 -3.40 8.14
N ARG A 121 -6.07 -2.70 7.00
CA ARG A 121 -6.71 -1.38 6.86
C ARG A 121 -7.85 -1.36 5.87
N LYS A 122 -7.81 -2.22 4.85
CA LYS A 122 -8.89 -2.34 3.88
C LYS A 122 -8.93 -3.75 3.32
N LEU A 123 -10.12 -4.32 3.31
CA LEU A 123 -10.43 -5.60 2.70
C LEU A 123 -11.59 -5.41 1.72
N THR A 124 -11.61 -6.18 0.62
CA THR A 124 -12.73 -6.21 -0.33
C THR A 124 -13.22 -7.64 -0.46
N LYS A 125 -14.53 -7.85 -0.33
CA LYS A 125 -15.15 -9.13 -0.58
C LYS A 125 -15.07 -9.45 -2.07
N LYS A 126 -14.58 -10.64 -2.42
CA LYS A 126 -14.14 -10.95 -3.78
C LYS A 126 -15.27 -10.92 -4.82
N ASP A 127 -16.42 -11.44 -4.48
CA ASP A 127 -17.56 -11.59 -5.40
C ASP A 127 -18.69 -10.59 -5.13
N ASP A 128 -18.37 -9.53 -4.38
CA ASP A 128 -19.33 -8.52 -3.93
C ASP A 128 -18.63 -7.14 -3.96
N SER A 129 -19.42 -6.08 -4.00
CA SER A 129 -18.92 -4.71 -3.87
C SER A 129 -18.67 -4.30 -2.41
N GLU A 130 -18.82 -5.22 -1.45
CA GLU A 130 -18.61 -4.92 -0.05
C GLU A 130 -17.14 -4.60 0.24
N ILE A 131 -16.90 -3.44 0.81
CA ILE A 131 -15.59 -2.93 1.16
C ILE A 131 -15.56 -2.67 2.67
N LEU A 132 -14.63 -3.33 3.36
CA LEU A 132 -14.32 -3.05 4.76
C LEU A 132 -13.16 -2.04 4.79
N ASP A 133 -13.47 -0.76 4.92
CA ASP A 133 -12.49 0.34 4.91
C ASP A 133 -12.24 0.84 6.33
N GLY A 134 -10.98 0.78 6.73
CA GLY A 134 -10.47 1.12 8.04
C GLY A 134 -10.24 -0.08 8.95
N PRO A 135 -9.30 0.05 9.94
CA PRO A 135 -8.93 -1.05 10.82
C PRO A 135 -10.10 -1.62 11.63
N TRP A 136 -11.04 -0.76 12.02
CA TRP A 136 -12.25 -1.16 12.75
C TRP A 136 -13.17 -2.02 11.89
N ALA A 137 -13.42 -1.63 10.65
CA ALA A 137 -14.24 -2.39 9.71
C ALA A 137 -13.63 -3.76 9.42
N CYS A 138 -12.31 -3.82 9.17
CA CYS A 138 -11.62 -5.08 8.99
C CYS A 138 -11.70 -5.99 10.23
N ALA A 139 -11.68 -5.41 11.43
CA ALA A 139 -11.77 -6.17 12.67
C ALA A 139 -13.15 -6.76 12.95
N GLU A 140 -14.21 -6.28 12.28
CA GLU A 140 -15.56 -6.84 12.44
C GLU A 140 -15.62 -8.34 12.09
N LEU A 141 -14.85 -8.79 11.10
CA LEU A 141 -14.76 -10.22 10.77
C LEU A 141 -14.25 -11.09 11.93
N PHE A 142 -13.59 -10.48 12.92
CA PHE A 142 -12.91 -11.17 14.02
C PHE A 142 -13.58 -10.96 15.39
N ARG A 143 -14.71 -10.27 15.45
CA ARG A 143 -15.36 -9.91 16.71
C ARG A 143 -16.36 -10.90 17.20
N THR A 144 -17.04 -11.57 16.28
CA THR A 144 -18.08 -12.55 16.62
C THR A 144 -17.78 -13.86 15.91
N PHE A 145 -17.77 -14.94 16.67
CA PHE A 145 -17.69 -16.29 16.14
C PHE A 145 -18.50 -17.21 17.07
N ASN A 146 -19.02 -18.29 16.51
CA ASN A 146 -19.82 -19.22 17.27
C ASN A 146 -18.94 -19.96 18.30
N ALA A 147 -19.27 -19.84 19.55
CA ALA A 147 -18.51 -20.50 20.64
C ALA A 147 -18.70 -22.04 20.67
N VAL A 148 -19.68 -22.56 19.97
CA VAL A 148 -20.08 -23.99 20.00
C VAL A 148 -19.71 -24.72 18.73
N SER A 149 -19.67 -24.04 17.58
CA SER A 149 -19.29 -24.65 16.31
C SER A 149 -17.79 -24.86 16.21
N GLY A 150 -17.40 -25.95 15.60
CA GLY A 150 -16.02 -26.25 15.24
C GLY A 150 -15.56 -25.45 14.02
N ASP A 151 -14.59 -25.98 13.33
CA ASP A 151 -13.90 -25.37 12.20
C ASP A 151 -14.83 -24.74 11.14
N GLY A 152 -14.76 -23.43 10.97
CA GLY A 152 -15.43 -22.75 9.87
C GLY A 152 -15.88 -21.32 10.13
N ASP A 153 -16.14 -20.97 11.38
CA ASP A 153 -16.71 -19.69 11.78
C ASP A 153 -15.66 -18.66 12.21
N PHE A 154 -14.38 -18.94 12.00
CA PHE A 154 -13.30 -18.01 12.35
C PHE A 154 -12.51 -17.63 11.10
N PRO A 155 -12.22 -16.33 10.88
CA PRO A 155 -11.47 -15.88 9.70
C PRO A 155 -10.12 -16.58 9.58
N ARG A 156 -9.87 -17.20 8.44
CA ARG A 156 -8.65 -17.95 8.14
C ARG A 156 -7.92 -17.36 6.96
N LEU A 157 -6.60 -17.33 7.04
CA LEU A 157 -5.77 -17.04 5.90
C LEU A 157 -5.63 -18.31 5.04
N VAL A 158 -6.06 -18.24 3.79
CA VAL A 158 -6.02 -19.37 2.86
C VAL A 158 -5.25 -19.00 1.58
N GLU A 159 -4.55 -19.99 1.00
CA GLU A 159 -3.89 -19.79 -0.29
C GLU A 159 -4.92 -19.61 -1.40
N HIS A 160 -4.75 -18.56 -2.18
CA HIS A 160 -5.60 -18.24 -3.32
C HIS A 160 -4.78 -17.50 -4.38
N ASN A 161 -4.89 -17.92 -5.63
CA ASN A 161 -4.21 -17.22 -6.73
C ASN A 161 -5.03 -16.00 -7.15
N ASN A 162 -4.58 -14.81 -6.77
CA ASN A 162 -5.19 -13.53 -7.13
C ASN A 162 -4.57 -12.91 -8.41
N GLY A 163 -3.62 -13.62 -9.04
CA GLY A 163 -2.83 -13.07 -10.14
C GLY A 163 -1.77 -12.07 -9.67
N SER A 164 -1.11 -11.43 -10.62
CA SER A 164 -0.18 -10.33 -10.31
C SER A 164 -0.95 -9.09 -9.89
N VAL A 165 -0.49 -8.44 -8.82
CA VAL A 165 -1.18 -7.30 -8.20
C VAL A 165 -0.25 -6.11 -8.13
N ALA A 166 -0.63 -5.01 -8.77
CA ALA A 166 0.05 -3.73 -8.59
C ALA A 166 -0.29 -3.13 -7.21
N TYR A 167 0.73 -2.58 -6.53
CA TYR A 167 0.56 -1.88 -5.27
C TYR A 167 1.57 -0.74 -5.14
N VAL A 168 1.24 0.23 -4.31
CA VAL A 168 2.13 1.35 -3.97
C VAL A 168 2.52 1.29 -2.50
N CYS A 169 3.72 1.79 -2.19
CA CYS A 169 4.19 1.93 -0.83
C CYS A 169 4.00 3.38 -0.37
N GLU A 170 3.30 3.57 0.74
CA GLU A 170 3.00 4.87 1.31
C GLU A 170 3.46 4.98 2.77
N LYS A 171 3.43 6.19 3.31
CA LYS A 171 3.56 6.40 4.75
C LYS A 171 2.34 5.82 5.47
N ARG A 172 2.56 5.29 6.67
CA ARG A 172 1.49 4.78 7.53
C ARG A 172 0.52 5.91 7.90
N LYS A 173 -0.77 5.59 8.01
CA LYS A 173 -1.83 6.56 8.32
C LYS A 173 -1.98 6.78 9.82
N ASN A 174 -2.51 7.95 10.18
CA ASN A 174 -2.95 8.30 11.54
C ASN A 174 -1.85 8.23 12.61
N LEU A 175 -0.58 8.35 12.21
CA LEU A 175 0.53 8.46 13.15
C LEU A 175 0.62 9.87 13.72
N ARG A 176 0.20 10.88 12.95
CA ARG A 176 0.06 12.26 13.42
C ARG A 176 -1.39 12.57 13.78
N THR A 177 -1.59 13.14 14.95
CA THR A 177 -2.79 13.90 15.26
C THR A 177 -2.51 15.39 15.04
N GLN A 178 -3.51 16.19 14.72
CA GLN A 178 -3.39 17.60 14.33
C GLN A 178 -2.63 18.52 15.31
N HIS A 179 -2.32 18.07 16.51
CA HIS A 179 -1.67 18.84 17.58
C HIS A 179 -0.45 18.12 18.16
N GLN A 180 0.37 17.49 17.33
CA GLN A 180 1.37 16.58 17.88
C GLN A 180 2.69 17.22 18.24
N ASN A 181 2.89 17.18 19.50
CA ASN A 181 4.19 17.10 20.10
C ASN A 181 4.62 15.61 20.08
N ILE A 182 5.69 15.28 19.37
CA ILE A 182 6.31 13.93 19.32
C ILE A 182 6.56 13.42 20.75
N GLU A 183 6.99 14.28 21.66
CA GLU A 183 7.24 13.96 23.06
C GLU A 183 6.01 13.38 23.76
N LYS A 184 4.83 13.99 23.59
CA LYS A 184 3.59 13.44 24.18
C LYS A 184 3.25 12.05 23.64
N LYS A 185 3.49 11.84 22.34
CA LYS A 185 3.27 10.53 21.71
C LYS A 185 4.24 9.49 22.26
N VAL A 186 5.51 9.81 22.30
CA VAL A 186 6.56 8.95 22.87
C VAL A 186 6.28 8.67 24.34
N CYS A 187 5.89 9.66 25.16
CA CYS A 187 5.48 9.46 26.54
C CYS A 187 4.33 8.44 26.68
N SER A 188 3.35 8.49 25.80
CA SER A 188 2.21 7.55 25.82
C SER A 188 2.63 6.11 25.51
N ILE A 189 3.63 5.94 24.65
CA ILE A 189 4.20 4.64 24.28
C ILE A 189 5.09 4.12 25.41
N ILE A 190 5.98 4.96 25.95
CA ILE A 190 6.93 4.64 27.01
C ILE A 190 6.23 4.09 28.24
N GLY A 191 5.03 4.61 28.59
CA GLY A 191 4.25 4.12 29.72
C GLY A 191 3.95 2.60 29.70
N LYS A 192 4.19 1.93 28.58
CA LYS A 192 4.02 0.48 28.43
C LYS A 192 5.29 -0.32 28.68
N PHE A 193 6.42 0.33 28.90
CA PHE A 193 7.70 -0.32 29.06
C PHE A 193 8.27 -0.11 30.48
N GLU A 194 8.90 -1.14 31.04
CA GLU A 194 9.61 -1.06 32.31
C GLU A 194 11.01 -0.45 32.21
N SER A 195 11.66 -0.68 31.05
CA SER A 195 12.98 -0.12 30.74
C SER A 195 13.04 0.25 29.27
N TYR A 196 13.62 1.41 29.00
CA TYR A 196 13.74 1.94 27.64
C TYR A 196 15.00 2.79 27.48
N PRO A 197 15.44 2.98 26.24
CA PRO A 197 16.52 3.90 25.93
C PRO A 197 16.21 5.35 26.35
N LYS A 198 17.21 6.23 26.26
CA LYS A 198 17.02 7.67 26.54
C LYS A 198 15.85 8.24 25.73
N PHE A 199 15.11 9.12 26.36
CA PHE A 199 13.90 9.71 25.79
C PHE A 199 14.16 10.41 24.44
N GLU A 200 15.24 11.19 24.35
CA GLU A 200 15.61 11.89 23.10
C GLU A 200 15.85 10.91 21.95
N LEU A 201 16.46 9.76 22.26
CA LEU A 201 16.70 8.72 21.28
C LEU A 201 15.38 8.12 20.75
N LEU A 202 14.40 7.93 21.63
CA LEU A 202 13.07 7.44 21.25
C LEU A 202 12.29 8.46 20.45
N CYS A 203 12.41 9.76 20.75
CA CYS A 203 11.81 10.81 19.94
C CYS A 203 12.40 10.84 18.52
N ASN A 204 13.71 10.68 18.39
CA ASN A 204 14.37 10.59 17.10
C ASN A 204 13.93 9.35 16.31
N ASP A 205 13.86 8.19 16.97
CA ASP A 205 13.37 6.95 16.35
C ASP A 205 11.91 7.13 15.87
N PHE A 206 11.05 7.72 16.69
CA PHE A 206 9.67 7.99 16.29
C PHE A 206 9.61 8.84 15.02
N ALA A 207 10.35 9.95 14.96
CA ALA A 207 10.37 10.84 13.80
C ALA A 207 10.86 10.13 12.53
N ILE A 208 11.91 9.31 12.66
CA ILE A 208 12.44 8.52 11.54
C ILE A 208 11.40 7.52 11.02
N PHE A 209 10.77 6.78 11.92
CA PHE A 209 9.84 5.72 11.54
C PHE A 209 8.46 6.22 11.10
N GLU A 210 8.06 7.42 11.51
CA GLU A 210 6.86 8.09 11.01
C GLU A 210 6.94 8.35 9.49
N GLU A 211 8.14 8.62 8.97
CA GLU A 211 8.38 8.90 7.57
C GLU A 211 8.54 7.64 6.70
N LYS A 212 8.69 6.46 7.31
CA LYS A 212 8.88 5.21 6.55
C LYS A 212 7.63 4.81 5.76
N ARG A 213 7.84 4.34 4.53
CA ARG A 213 6.80 3.84 3.66
C ARG A 213 6.54 2.36 3.94
N TYR A 214 5.83 2.08 5.02
CA TYR A 214 5.50 0.73 5.50
C TYR A 214 4.01 0.41 5.40
N ARG A 215 3.28 1.17 4.60
CA ARG A 215 1.91 0.92 4.19
C ARG A 215 1.90 0.52 2.73
N TYR A 216 1.22 -0.57 2.42
CA TYR A 216 1.08 -1.12 1.08
C TYR A 216 -0.38 -1.07 0.70
N VAL A 217 -0.66 -0.40 -0.40
CA VAL A 217 -2.02 -0.21 -0.91
C VAL A 217 -2.11 -0.85 -2.27
N ARG A 218 -3.02 -1.81 -2.41
CA ARG A 218 -3.34 -2.41 -3.70
C ARG A 218 -3.89 -1.32 -4.61
N CYS A 219 -3.31 -1.22 -5.79
CA CYS A 219 -3.85 -0.37 -6.84
C CYS A 219 -5.00 -1.13 -7.49
N GLU A 220 -6.22 -0.88 -7.01
CA GLU A 220 -7.41 -1.41 -7.63
C GLU A 220 -7.52 -0.80 -9.03
N ASN A 221 -7.63 -1.66 -10.04
CA ASN A 221 -7.88 -1.27 -11.43
C ASN A 221 -6.75 -0.52 -12.17
N LEU A 222 -5.54 -0.43 -11.62
CA LEU A 222 -4.39 -0.06 -12.46
C LEU A 222 -3.98 -1.29 -13.27
N MET A 223 -4.00 -1.16 -14.57
CA MET A 223 -3.37 -2.16 -15.43
C MET A 223 -1.88 -2.20 -15.12
N HIS A 224 -1.33 -3.38 -15.01
CA HIS A 224 0.11 -3.56 -14.84
C HIS A 224 0.82 -3.16 -16.13
N ASP A 225 2.02 -2.58 -16.04
CA ASP A 225 2.82 -2.24 -17.23
C ASP A 225 3.04 -3.47 -18.13
N SER A 226 3.10 -4.67 -17.56
CA SER A 226 3.18 -5.93 -18.30
C SER A 226 1.92 -6.28 -19.11
N ASP A 227 0.78 -5.65 -18.82
CA ASP A 227 -0.47 -5.87 -19.53
C ASP A 227 -0.67 -4.85 -20.66
N THR A 228 0.29 -3.92 -20.84
CA THR A 228 0.29 -2.94 -21.93
C THR A 228 0.39 -3.66 -23.25
N ASN A 229 -0.62 -3.48 -24.09
CA ASN A 229 -0.69 -4.03 -25.43
C ASN A 229 -0.75 -2.98 -26.52
N GLU A 230 -1.04 -1.74 -26.17
CA GLU A 230 -1.09 -0.60 -27.06
C GLU A 230 -0.42 0.63 -26.44
N VAL A 231 0.35 1.36 -27.24
CA VAL A 231 0.95 2.64 -26.85
C VAL A 231 0.56 3.71 -27.86
N TYR A 232 0.13 4.85 -27.35
CA TYR A 232 -0.34 5.97 -28.14
C TYR A 232 0.68 7.10 -28.15
N PHE A 233 1.01 7.62 -29.32
CA PHE A 233 1.93 8.73 -29.51
C PHE A 233 1.27 9.91 -30.22
N SER A 234 1.54 11.13 -29.79
CA SER A 234 1.18 12.30 -30.52
C SER A 234 1.90 12.33 -31.88
N THR A 235 1.18 12.73 -32.92
CA THR A 235 1.77 12.95 -34.25
C THR A 235 2.87 14.01 -34.24
N TRP A 236 2.87 14.92 -33.28
CA TRP A 236 3.93 15.91 -33.10
C TRP A 236 5.29 15.29 -32.76
N LEU A 237 5.33 14.11 -32.15
CA LEU A 237 6.59 13.47 -31.79
C LEU A 237 7.44 13.15 -33.04
N LYS A 238 6.82 12.89 -34.19
CA LYS A 238 7.51 12.63 -35.46
C LYS A 238 7.74 13.91 -36.32
N ASP A 239 7.25 15.07 -35.87
CA ASP A 239 7.46 16.32 -36.55
C ASP A 239 8.94 16.66 -36.66
N LYS A 240 9.35 17.15 -37.87
CA LYS A 240 10.77 17.44 -38.12
C LYS A 240 11.26 18.77 -37.53
N ARG A 241 10.35 19.67 -37.16
CA ARG A 241 10.68 21.00 -36.66
C ARG A 241 10.75 21.00 -35.13
N ASP A 242 9.69 20.47 -34.49
CA ASP A 242 9.48 20.59 -33.06
C ASP A 242 9.44 19.24 -32.34
N GLY A 243 9.44 18.13 -33.09
CA GLY A 243 9.44 16.76 -32.56
C GLY A 243 10.82 16.10 -32.52
N HIS A 244 10.81 14.80 -32.32
CA HIS A 244 11.99 13.95 -32.23
C HIS A 244 11.85 12.73 -33.17
N PRO A 245 11.90 12.90 -34.50
CA PRO A 245 11.56 11.85 -35.46
C PRO A 245 12.46 10.61 -35.36
N GLU A 246 13.75 10.78 -35.13
CA GLU A 246 14.68 9.63 -34.97
C GLU A 246 14.35 8.82 -33.72
N PHE A 247 14.09 9.49 -32.60
CA PHE A 247 13.66 8.84 -31.38
C PHE A 247 12.31 8.12 -31.58
N TYR A 248 11.35 8.79 -32.24
CA TYR A 248 10.05 8.21 -32.56
C TYR A 248 10.19 6.89 -33.33
N HIS A 249 10.94 6.86 -34.42
CA HIS A 249 11.11 5.65 -35.23
C HIS A 249 11.77 4.53 -34.45
N ARG A 250 12.85 4.82 -33.73
CA ARG A 250 13.54 3.79 -32.92
C ARG A 250 12.63 3.22 -31.82
N LEU A 251 11.80 4.05 -31.22
CA LEU A 251 10.87 3.61 -30.16
C LEU A 251 9.76 2.73 -30.75
N ILE A 252 9.19 3.11 -31.91
CA ILE A 252 8.20 2.30 -32.63
C ILE A 252 8.77 0.92 -32.99
N ASP A 253 9.98 0.88 -33.54
CA ASP A 253 10.64 -0.38 -33.90
C ASP A 253 10.81 -1.27 -32.67
N LEU A 254 11.32 -0.73 -31.56
CA LEU A 254 11.51 -1.46 -30.31
C LEU A 254 10.19 -2.01 -29.74
N LEU A 255 9.12 -1.21 -29.76
CA LEU A 255 7.81 -1.64 -29.25
C LEU A 255 7.20 -2.74 -30.11
N ASN A 256 7.35 -2.63 -31.44
CA ASN A 256 6.90 -3.66 -32.37
C ASN A 256 7.68 -4.98 -32.17
N ASP A 257 8.98 -4.90 -31.94
CA ASP A 257 9.83 -6.08 -31.70
C ASP A 257 9.41 -6.88 -30.46
N ILE A 258 8.84 -6.19 -29.46
CA ILE A 258 8.32 -6.84 -28.22
C ILE A 258 6.80 -7.09 -28.29
N GLY A 259 6.16 -6.91 -29.46
CA GLY A 259 4.76 -7.24 -29.69
C GLY A 259 3.75 -6.20 -29.20
N ILE A 260 4.18 -4.97 -28.88
CA ILE A 260 3.28 -3.87 -28.47
C ILE A 260 2.79 -3.09 -29.69
N THR A 261 1.48 -2.99 -29.83
CA THR A 261 0.87 -2.21 -30.89
C THR A 261 1.03 -0.71 -30.63
N THR A 262 1.46 0.03 -31.65
CA THR A 262 1.60 1.48 -31.57
C THR A 262 0.50 2.19 -32.39
N LYS A 263 -0.04 3.27 -31.85
CA LYS A 263 -1.09 4.09 -32.49
C LYS A 263 -0.76 5.57 -32.42
N GLU A 264 -1.23 6.32 -33.39
CA GLU A 264 -1.03 7.77 -33.46
C GLU A 264 -2.24 8.52 -32.91
N LEU A 265 -1.97 9.54 -32.10
CA LEU A 265 -2.96 10.53 -31.69
C LEU A 265 -2.96 11.71 -32.63
N HIS A 266 -4.09 11.91 -33.28
CA HIS A 266 -4.33 13.07 -34.12
C HIS A 266 -5.02 14.20 -33.33
N TYR A 267 -4.99 15.41 -33.85
CA TYR A 267 -5.58 16.62 -33.24
C TYR A 267 -4.88 17.01 -31.92
N THR A 268 -3.60 16.72 -31.82
CA THR A 268 -2.73 17.14 -30.74
C THR A 268 -1.98 18.40 -31.12
N GLU A 269 -1.73 19.28 -30.16
CA GLU A 269 -1.00 20.54 -30.35
C GLU A 269 0.43 20.47 -29.80
N ASP A 270 0.77 19.37 -29.12
CA ASP A 270 2.09 19.06 -28.61
C ASP A 270 2.33 17.54 -28.55
N TYR A 271 3.51 17.14 -28.09
CA TYR A 271 3.87 15.71 -27.93
C TYR A 271 3.70 15.15 -26.50
N TRP A 272 3.20 15.95 -25.56
CA TRP A 272 3.02 15.54 -24.15
C TRP A 272 1.72 14.74 -23.94
N ALA A 273 1.60 13.61 -24.64
CA ALA A 273 0.37 12.81 -24.67
C ALA A 273 -0.16 12.46 -23.28
N ARG A 274 0.71 12.26 -22.30
CA ARG A 274 0.35 11.95 -20.91
C ARG A 274 -0.54 13.02 -20.27
N ASP A 275 -0.38 14.28 -20.65
CA ASP A 275 -1.05 15.41 -20.02
C ASP A 275 -2.53 15.50 -20.38
N TYR A 276 -2.90 15.03 -21.57
CA TYR A 276 -4.28 15.09 -22.10
C TYR A 276 -4.93 13.73 -22.36
N MET A 277 -4.17 12.62 -22.23
CA MET A 277 -4.75 11.29 -22.33
C MET A 277 -5.46 10.89 -21.02
N PRO A 278 -6.50 10.03 -21.09
CA PRO A 278 -7.14 9.52 -19.91
C PRO A 278 -6.23 8.55 -19.17
N ILE A 279 -6.45 8.41 -17.87
CA ILE A 279 -5.83 7.36 -17.07
C ILE A 279 -6.71 6.11 -17.18
N GLN A 280 -6.10 5.00 -17.55
CA GLN A 280 -6.77 3.71 -17.57
C GLN A 280 -6.80 3.15 -16.14
N LEU A 281 -7.98 2.87 -15.62
CA LEU A 281 -8.20 2.29 -14.30
C LEU A 281 -8.44 0.79 -14.36
N GLY A 282 -8.97 0.29 -15.44
CA GLY A 282 -9.26 -1.12 -15.67
C GLY A 282 -9.26 -1.43 -17.16
N LYS A 283 -9.53 -2.69 -17.52
CA LYS A 283 -9.43 -3.17 -18.91
C LYS A 283 -10.22 -2.29 -19.91
N GLU A 284 -11.36 -1.78 -19.50
CA GLU A 284 -12.25 -0.94 -20.31
C GLU A 284 -12.66 0.35 -19.58
N GLU A 285 -12.08 0.62 -18.43
CA GLU A 285 -12.42 1.77 -17.61
C GLU A 285 -11.34 2.85 -17.70
N PHE A 286 -11.75 4.04 -18.10
CA PHE A 286 -10.89 5.19 -18.28
C PHE A 286 -11.47 6.40 -17.55
N VAL A 287 -10.59 7.14 -16.86
CA VAL A 287 -10.90 8.42 -16.24
C VAL A 287 -10.15 9.53 -16.92
N LYS A 288 -10.87 10.56 -17.32
CA LYS A 288 -10.32 11.75 -17.92
C LYS A 288 -10.38 12.90 -16.92
N TYR A 289 -9.24 13.55 -16.73
CA TYR A 289 -9.17 14.84 -16.06
C TYR A 289 -9.29 15.97 -17.08
N ARG A 290 -9.86 17.10 -16.65
CA ARG A 290 -9.83 18.30 -17.47
C ARG A 290 -8.39 18.79 -17.54
N TYR A 291 -7.79 18.70 -18.72
CA TYR A 291 -6.48 19.30 -18.97
C TYR A 291 -6.65 20.83 -19.08
N TYR A 292 -6.13 21.52 -18.10
CA TYR A 292 -6.18 22.97 -18.02
C TYR A 292 -4.86 23.52 -17.46
N PRO A 293 -3.82 23.61 -18.31
CA PRO A 293 -2.50 24.07 -17.89
C PRO A 293 -2.54 25.59 -17.69
N ASP A 294 -2.71 26.01 -16.45
CA ASP A 294 -2.83 27.42 -16.07
C ASP A 294 -1.61 28.24 -16.45
N TYR A 295 -0.43 27.65 -16.51
CA TYR A 295 0.80 28.27 -16.96
C TYR A 295 0.79 28.63 -18.46
N LEU A 296 0.03 27.93 -19.29
CA LEU A 296 -0.18 28.25 -20.71
C LEU A 296 -1.34 29.24 -20.87
N VAL A 297 -2.44 29.02 -20.13
CA VAL A 297 -3.63 29.87 -20.19
C VAL A 297 -3.33 31.31 -19.73
N ASN A 298 -2.52 31.43 -18.68
CA ASN A 298 -2.15 32.71 -18.09
C ASN A 298 -0.79 33.23 -18.57
N SER A 299 -0.24 32.62 -19.62
CA SER A 299 1.04 33.07 -20.19
C SER A 299 0.92 34.47 -20.82
N ASN A 300 1.96 35.28 -20.63
CA ASN A 300 2.08 36.56 -21.30
C ASN A 300 2.60 36.44 -22.76
N LYS A 301 2.87 35.22 -23.21
CA LYS A 301 3.34 34.98 -24.58
C LYS A 301 2.15 34.74 -25.52
N PRO A 302 2.01 35.52 -26.58
CA PRO A 302 0.99 35.27 -27.58
C PRO A 302 1.15 33.87 -28.18
N GLY A 303 0.04 33.12 -28.26
CA GLY A 303 0.01 31.79 -28.87
C GLY A 303 0.22 30.61 -27.89
N ASP A 304 0.66 30.83 -26.65
CA ASP A 304 0.84 29.72 -25.70
C ASP A 304 -0.49 29.00 -25.40
N ALA A 305 -1.60 29.74 -25.34
CA ALA A 305 -2.92 29.15 -25.13
C ALA A 305 -3.38 28.29 -26.33
N ASP A 306 -2.89 28.57 -27.53
CA ASP A 306 -3.24 27.83 -28.74
C ASP A 306 -2.54 26.46 -28.80
N THR A 307 -1.53 26.24 -27.97
CA THR A 307 -0.83 24.94 -27.84
C THR A 307 -1.53 23.95 -26.91
N ILE A 308 -2.67 24.32 -26.32
CA ILE A 308 -3.42 23.44 -25.41
C ILE A 308 -4.22 22.43 -26.25
N THR A 309 -3.85 21.17 -26.14
CA THR A 309 -4.54 20.08 -26.82
C THR A 309 -5.96 19.87 -26.27
N ASP A 310 -6.95 19.91 -27.18
CA ASP A 310 -8.32 19.51 -26.84
C ASP A 310 -8.44 17.99 -26.75
N CYS A 311 -8.29 17.49 -25.55
CA CYS A 311 -8.36 16.06 -25.26
C CYS A 311 -9.68 15.41 -25.72
N THR A 312 -10.78 16.13 -25.81
CA THR A 312 -12.05 15.59 -26.31
C THR A 312 -11.98 15.26 -27.81
N LYS A 313 -11.33 16.10 -28.60
CA LYS A 313 -11.10 15.83 -30.03
C LYS A 313 -10.17 14.64 -30.23
N VAL A 314 -9.08 14.59 -29.48
CA VAL A 314 -8.09 13.47 -29.49
C VAL A 314 -8.78 12.15 -29.22
N LEU A 315 -9.53 12.05 -28.11
CA LEU A 315 -10.19 10.82 -27.68
C LEU A 315 -11.28 10.35 -28.67
N ARG A 316 -12.02 11.28 -29.25
CA ARG A 316 -12.97 10.94 -30.34
C ARG A 316 -12.25 10.34 -31.55
N GLY A 317 -11.07 10.85 -31.88
CA GLY A 317 -10.26 10.35 -33.00
C GLY A 317 -9.86 8.88 -32.84
N ILE A 318 -9.61 8.42 -31.63
CA ILE A 318 -9.23 7.03 -31.31
C ILE A 318 -10.41 6.16 -30.84
N ARG A 319 -11.63 6.71 -30.85
CA ARG A 319 -12.89 6.06 -30.41
C ARG A 319 -12.86 5.60 -28.94
N LEU A 320 -12.05 6.23 -28.13
CA LEU A 320 -11.95 5.96 -26.70
C LEU A 320 -12.90 6.90 -25.96
N LEU A 321 -13.96 6.35 -25.38
CA LEU A 321 -14.94 7.11 -24.61
C LEU A 321 -14.69 6.89 -23.13
N PRO A 322 -14.18 7.88 -22.38
CA PRO A 322 -13.97 7.74 -20.95
C PRO A 322 -15.30 7.64 -20.21
N HIS A 323 -15.42 6.72 -19.27
CA HIS A 323 -16.61 6.52 -18.44
C HIS A 323 -16.87 7.64 -17.42
N ARG A 324 -15.83 8.40 -17.06
CA ARG A 324 -15.94 9.58 -16.19
C ARG A 324 -15.05 10.72 -16.67
N ILE A 325 -15.58 11.92 -16.61
CA ILE A 325 -14.85 13.18 -16.72
C ILE A 325 -14.89 13.78 -15.32
N ILE A 326 -13.73 13.95 -14.69
CA ILE A 326 -13.57 14.60 -13.39
C ILE A 326 -13.03 16.00 -13.60
#